data_018d7e8f1860caf2c406c9b0aa2064a7
#
_entry.id   018d7e8f1860caf2c406c9b0aa2064a7
#
_cell.length_a   1.000
_cell.length_b   1.000
_cell.length_c   1.000
_cell.angle_alpha   90.00
_cell.angle_beta   90.00
_cell.angle_gamma   90.00
#
_symmetry.space_group_name_H-M   'P 1'
#
loop_
_entity.id
_entity.type
_entity.pdbx_description
1 polymer ?
#
loop_
_entity_poly.entity_id
_entity_poly.type
_entity_poly.pdbx_seq_one_letter_code
_entity_poly.pdbx_strand_id
1 'polypeptide(L)'
;MLLTILLATHVLSLLLWIGSLVSITRVVTAGVGEEPAVQARFAALARRIYRTVASPWMGIATLSGFGMVAAARGMYFRFGWFHGKFTLALVILALHFVLGARVRAAEAAGRTDGVAPQMRALQLAVLVAAALAVGCVIVLKAVRGA
;
A
#
# COMPACT_ATOMS: atom_id res chain seq x y z
N MET A 1 11.05 19.58 15.12
CA MET A 1 9.99 18.81 15.80
C MET A 1 8.85 18.37 14.86
N LEU A 2 8.19 19.28 14.14
CA LEU A 2 7.09 18.94 13.23
C LEU A 2 7.47 17.91 12.15
N LEU A 3 8.56 18.12 11.42
CA LEU A 3 9.03 17.19 10.39
C LEU A 3 9.35 15.79 10.94
N THR A 4 9.88 15.69 12.15
CA THR A 4 10.18 14.41 12.80
C THR A 4 8.90 13.64 13.12
N ILE A 5 7.86 14.34 13.62
CA ILE A 5 6.55 13.75 13.90
C ILE A 5 5.88 13.29 12.60
N LEU A 6 5.88 14.14 11.57
CA LEU A 6 5.32 13.78 10.26
C LEU A 6 6.04 12.59 9.64
N LEU A 7 7.37 12.51 9.76
CA LEU A 7 8.16 11.38 9.27
C LEU A 7 7.83 10.09 10.02
N ALA A 8 7.77 10.12 11.35
CA ALA A 8 7.42 8.96 12.16
C ALA A 8 6.01 8.47 11.84
N THR A 9 5.04 9.38 11.76
CA THR A 9 3.66 9.06 11.36
C THR A 9 3.60 8.46 9.96
N HIS A 10 4.34 9.02 9.01
CA HIS A 10 4.39 8.54 7.64
C HIS A 10 4.95 7.10 7.56
N VAL A 11 6.08 6.85 8.22
CA VAL A 11 6.72 5.52 8.22
C VAL A 11 5.80 4.48 8.88
N LEU A 12 5.24 4.80 10.04
CA LEU A 12 4.30 3.90 10.73
C LEU A 12 3.07 3.60 9.85
N SER A 13 2.50 4.62 9.24
CA SER A 13 1.34 4.47 8.36
C SER A 13 1.65 3.61 7.14
N LEU A 14 2.83 3.76 6.53
CA LEU A 14 3.28 2.93 5.41
C LEU A 14 3.40 1.46 5.82
N LEU A 15 3.98 1.18 6.99
CA LEU A 15 4.12 -0.20 7.48
C LEU A 15 2.75 -0.86 7.68
N LEU A 16 1.81 -0.16 8.32
CA LEU A 16 0.46 -0.67 8.57
C LEU A 16 -0.34 -0.79 7.28
N TRP A 17 -0.23 0.18 6.36
CA TRP A 17 -0.90 0.13 5.07
C TRP A 17 -0.39 -1.04 4.21
N ILE A 18 0.92 -1.12 3.95
CA ILE A 18 1.50 -2.17 3.09
C ILE A 18 1.31 -3.54 3.74
N GLY A 19 1.53 -3.66 5.05
CA GLY A 19 1.28 -4.89 5.79
C GLY A 19 -0.16 -5.38 5.70
N SER A 20 -1.13 -4.46 5.73
CA SER A 20 -2.55 -4.81 5.55
C SER A 20 -2.87 -5.30 4.13
N LEU A 21 -2.23 -4.76 3.08
CA LEU A 21 -2.40 -5.25 1.70
C LEU A 21 -1.87 -6.69 1.56
N VAL A 22 -0.74 -7.00 2.20
CA VAL A 22 -0.21 -8.36 2.26
C VAL A 22 -1.17 -9.29 3.00
N SER A 23 -1.70 -8.86 4.14
CA SER A 23 -2.66 -9.63 4.94
C SER A 23 -3.94 -9.92 4.16
N ILE A 24 -4.49 -8.95 3.44
CA ILE A 24 -5.66 -9.11 2.57
C ILE A 24 -5.42 -10.20 1.53
N THR A 25 -4.27 -10.18 0.85
CA THR A 25 -3.95 -11.19 -0.16
C THR A 25 -3.84 -12.59 0.47
N ARG A 26 -3.23 -12.70 1.65
CA ARG A 26 -3.15 -13.97 2.39
C ARG A 26 -4.52 -14.50 2.76
N VAL A 27 -5.42 -13.63 3.25
CA VAL A 27 -6.80 -13.99 3.59
C VAL A 27 -7.56 -14.50 2.37
N VAL A 28 -7.49 -13.79 1.23
CA VAL A 28 -8.15 -14.21 -0.01
C VAL A 28 -7.60 -15.55 -0.50
N THR A 29 -6.27 -15.73 -0.47
CA THR A 29 -5.65 -16.98 -0.94
C THR A 29 -5.90 -18.17 -0.01
N ALA A 30 -6.13 -17.94 1.28
CA ALA A 30 -6.51 -18.99 2.22
C ALA A 30 -7.91 -19.56 1.95
N GLY A 31 -8.80 -18.79 1.33
CA GLY A 31 -10.13 -19.23 0.97
C GLY A 31 -10.20 -20.02 -0.34
N VAL A 32 -9.10 -20.15 -1.09
CA VAL A 32 -9.10 -20.86 -2.38
C VAL A 32 -9.29 -22.36 -2.17
N GLY A 33 -10.25 -22.96 -2.90
CA GLY A 33 -10.55 -24.39 -2.80
C GLY A 33 -11.41 -24.79 -1.59
N GLU A 34 -11.77 -23.83 -0.73
CA GLU A 34 -12.66 -24.06 0.41
C GLU A 34 -14.13 -24.15 -0.03
N GLU A 35 -15.00 -24.64 0.84
CA GLU A 35 -16.44 -24.64 0.60
C GLU A 35 -16.98 -23.21 0.37
N PRO A 36 -18.06 -23.04 -0.42
CA PRO A 36 -18.59 -21.72 -0.77
C PRO A 36 -18.90 -20.83 0.43
N ALA A 37 -19.43 -21.37 1.52
CA ALA A 37 -19.72 -20.63 2.74
C ALA A 37 -18.43 -20.11 3.43
N VAL A 38 -17.35 -20.87 3.36
CA VAL A 38 -16.05 -20.52 3.90
C VAL A 38 -15.38 -19.44 3.02
N GLN A 39 -15.43 -19.62 1.70
CA GLN A 39 -14.94 -18.61 0.75
C GLN A 39 -15.61 -17.25 0.95
N ALA A 40 -16.93 -17.22 1.14
CA ALA A 40 -17.68 -15.99 1.41
C ALA A 40 -17.20 -15.29 2.71
N ARG A 41 -16.90 -16.06 3.76
CA ARG A 41 -16.35 -15.51 5.01
C ARG A 41 -14.95 -14.90 4.81
N PHE A 42 -14.08 -15.56 4.05
CA PHE A 42 -12.74 -15.00 3.73
C PHE A 42 -12.85 -13.73 2.87
N ALA A 43 -13.76 -13.69 1.89
CA ALA A 43 -14.00 -12.51 1.08
C ALA A 43 -14.50 -11.32 1.94
N ALA A 44 -15.46 -11.56 2.83
CA ALA A 44 -15.97 -10.57 3.78
C ALA A 44 -14.88 -10.07 4.76
N LEU A 45 -14.04 -10.98 5.28
CA LEU A 45 -12.93 -10.61 6.15
C LEU A 45 -11.90 -9.74 5.41
N ALA A 46 -11.53 -10.11 4.19
CA ALA A 46 -10.63 -9.32 3.35
C ALA A 46 -11.19 -7.90 3.13
N ARG A 47 -12.49 -7.80 2.86
CA ARG A 47 -13.19 -6.52 2.71
C ARG A 47 -13.17 -5.69 3.98
N ARG A 48 -13.38 -6.32 5.13
CA ARG A 48 -13.32 -5.65 6.42
C ARG A 48 -11.92 -5.08 6.67
N ILE A 49 -10.84 -5.86 6.49
CA ILE A 49 -9.46 -5.39 6.66
C ILE A 49 -9.17 -4.23 5.70
N TYR A 50 -9.62 -4.32 4.45
CA TYR A 50 -9.43 -3.24 3.48
C TYR A 50 -10.06 -1.92 3.95
N ARG A 51 -11.29 -1.97 4.47
CA ARG A 51 -12.02 -0.76 4.91
C ARG A 51 -11.52 -0.20 6.22
N THR A 52 -11.20 -1.08 7.20
CA THR A 52 -10.92 -0.64 8.57
C THR A 52 -9.44 -0.45 8.86
N VAL A 53 -8.56 -1.03 8.06
CA VAL A 53 -7.10 -0.94 8.24
C VAL A 53 -6.44 -0.31 7.01
N ALA A 54 -6.50 -0.97 5.85
CA ALA A 54 -5.75 -0.54 4.68
C ALA A 54 -6.09 0.88 4.22
N SER A 55 -7.37 1.23 4.10
CA SER A 55 -7.80 2.54 3.59
C SER A 55 -7.53 3.70 4.56
N PRO A 56 -7.78 3.60 5.87
CA PRO A 56 -7.42 4.66 6.81
C PRO A 56 -5.90 4.91 6.86
N TRP A 57 -5.09 3.85 6.94
CA TRP A 57 -3.64 4.01 7.00
C TRP A 57 -3.05 4.52 5.69
N MET A 58 -3.62 4.17 4.53
CA MET A 58 -3.31 4.81 3.25
C MET A 58 -3.56 6.32 3.30
N GLY A 59 -4.71 6.75 3.82
CA GLY A 59 -5.04 8.16 3.98
C GLY A 59 -4.03 8.89 4.86
N ILE A 60 -3.69 8.33 6.04
CA ILE A 60 -2.71 8.93 6.97
C ILE A 60 -1.32 8.98 6.32
N ALA A 61 -0.88 7.91 5.62
CA ALA A 61 0.39 7.90 4.91
C ALA A 61 0.45 9.00 3.84
N THR A 62 -0.62 9.16 3.08
CA THR A 62 -0.71 10.18 2.03
C THR A 62 -0.67 11.59 2.63
N LEU A 63 -1.49 11.86 3.65
CA LEU A 63 -1.58 13.17 4.30
C LEU A 63 -0.26 13.57 4.98
N SER A 64 0.37 12.63 5.71
CA SER A 64 1.67 12.89 6.35
C SER A 64 2.78 13.12 5.33
N GLY A 65 2.75 12.39 4.21
CA GLY A 65 3.68 12.61 3.09
C GLY A 65 3.55 14.00 2.46
N PHE A 66 2.34 14.44 2.16
CA PHE A 66 2.08 15.81 1.69
C PHE A 66 2.40 16.86 2.74
N GLY A 67 2.10 16.58 4.02
CA GLY A 67 2.47 17.44 5.13
C GLY A 67 3.97 17.71 5.23
N MET A 68 4.81 16.69 5.00
CA MET A 68 6.27 16.86 4.93
C MET A 68 6.69 17.75 3.77
N VAL A 69 6.08 17.59 2.59
CA VAL A 69 6.38 18.42 1.42
C VAL A 69 6.00 19.87 1.68
N ALA A 70 4.83 20.12 2.28
CA ALA A 70 4.37 21.46 2.64
C ALA A 70 5.27 22.09 3.71
N ALA A 71 5.63 21.34 4.77
CA ALA A 71 6.51 21.81 5.83
C ALA A 71 7.93 22.17 5.32
N ALA A 72 8.41 21.49 4.29
CA ALA A 72 9.66 21.76 3.61
C ALA A 72 9.53 22.81 2.48
N ARG A 73 8.39 23.51 2.39
CA ARG A 73 8.11 24.52 1.36
C ARG A 73 8.40 24.06 -0.07
N GLY A 74 8.10 22.80 -0.39
CA GLY A 74 8.30 22.21 -1.71
C GLY A 74 9.76 21.95 -2.09
N MET A 75 10.72 22.13 -1.19
CA MET A 75 12.17 21.96 -1.47
C MET A 75 12.51 20.57 -2.01
N TYR A 76 11.72 19.53 -1.64
CA TYR A 76 11.92 18.17 -2.13
C TYR A 76 11.80 18.03 -3.64
N PHE A 77 11.00 18.86 -4.32
CA PHE A 77 10.86 18.84 -5.77
C PHE A 77 12.14 19.24 -6.53
N ARG A 78 13.13 19.83 -5.87
CA ARG A 78 14.42 20.14 -6.47
C ARG A 78 15.33 18.91 -6.63
N PHE A 79 14.96 17.78 -5.98
CA PHE A 79 15.79 16.59 -5.96
C PHE A 79 15.19 15.48 -6.85
N GLY A 80 15.99 14.97 -7.80
CA GLY A 80 15.56 13.90 -8.72
C GLY A 80 15.09 12.62 -8.02
N TRP A 81 15.70 12.25 -6.87
CA TRP A 81 15.28 11.10 -6.07
C TRP A 81 13.82 11.24 -5.56
N PHE A 82 13.39 12.46 -5.31
CA PHE A 82 12.02 12.71 -4.84
C PHE A 82 10.99 12.41 -5.95
N HIS A 83 11.27 12.75 -7.20
CA HIS A 83 10.38 12.45 -8.31
C HIS A 83 10.21 10.94 -8.51
N GLY A 84 11.31 10.16 -8.41
CA GLY A 84 11.24 8.70 -8.47
C GLY A 84 10.40 8.12 -7.33
N LYS A 85 10.66 8.53 -6.08
CA LYS A 85 9.87 8.12 -4.92
C LYS A 85 8.39 8.51 -5.07
N PHE A 86 8.12 9.72 -5.53
CA PHE A 86 6.75 10.24 -5.68
C PHE A 86 5.98 9.45 -6.75
N THR A 87 6.60 9.15 -7.89
CA THR A 87 6.00 8.32 -8.94
C THR A 87 5.67 6.92 -8.41
N LEU A 88 6.60 6.28 -7.70
CA LEU A 88 6.37 4.97 -7.10
C LEU A 88 5.25 5.01 -6.03
N ALA A 89 5.14 6.08 -5.26
CA ALA A 89 4.04 6.26 -4.30
C ALA A 89 2.68 6.35 -5.02
N LEU A 90 2.60 7.05 -6.15
CA LEU A 90 1.38 7.11 -6.97
C LEU A 90 1.04 5.74 -7.56
N VAL A 91 2.03 4.95 -7.99
CA VAL A 91 1.82 3.57 -8.45
C VAL A 91 1.24 2.71 -7.34
N ILE A 92 1.82 2.76 -6.12
CA ILE A 92 1.30 1.99 -4.97
C ILE A 92 -0.12 2.43 -4.62
N LEU A 93 -0.42 3.71 -4.70
CA LEU A 93 -1.77 4.25 -4.48
C LEU A 93 -2.77 3.71 -5.52
N ALA A 94 -2.40 3.70 -6.79
CA ALA A 94 -3.23 3.11 -7.85
C ALA A 94 -3.47 1.61 -7.61
N LEU A 95 -2.42 0.85 -7.27
CA LEU A 95 -2.52 -0.57 -6.94
C LEU A 95 -3.43 -0.83 -5.72
N HIS A 96 -3.43 0.07 -4.71
CA HIS A 96 -4.35 -0.01 -3.58
C HIS A 96 -5.82 0.03 -4.05
N PHE A 97 -6.17 0.95 -4.93
CA PHE A 97 -7.55 1.05 -5.44
C PHE A 97 -7.93 -0.14 -6.32
N VAL A 98 -7.01 -0.62 -7.16
CA VAL A 98 -7.23 -1.83 -7.97
C VAL A 98 -7.47 -3.05 -7.07
N LEU A 99 -6.63 -3.23 -6.03
CA LEU A 99 -6.80 -4.30 -5.05
C LEU A 99 -8.14 -4.17 -4.32
N GLY A 100 -8.53 -2.96 -3.92
CA GLY A 100 -9.83 -2.70 -3.31
C GLY A 100 -11.02 -3.04 -4.21
N ALA A 101 -10.90 -2.80 -5.53
CA ALA A 101 -11.93 -3.21 -6.49
C ALA A 101 -12.04 -4.75 -6.58
N ARG A 102 -10.90 -5.47 -6.57
CA ARG A 102 -10.89 -6.94 -6.57
C ARG A 102 -11.48 -7.53 -5.30
N VAL A 103 -11.17 -6.95 -4.14
CA VAL A 103 -11.76 -7.37 -2.86
C VAL A 103 -13.28 -7.15 -2.85
N ARG A 104 -13.76 -6.02 -3.39
CA ARG A 104 -15.22 -5.79 -3.54
C ARG A 104 -15.87 -6.82 -4.45
N ALA A 105 -15.23 -7.15 -5.56
CA ALA A 105 -15.74 -8.15 -6.50
C ALA A 105 -15.79 -9.56 -5.85
N ALA A 106 -14.77 -9.95 -5.09
CA ALA A 106 -14.74 -11.20 -4.34
C ALA A 106 -15.89 -11.28 -3.31
N GLU A 107 -16.09 -10.20 -2.55
CA GLU A 107 -17.19 -10.12 -1.56
C GLU A 107 -18.56 -10.23 -2.24
N ALA A 108 -18.79 -9.49 -3.33
CA ALA A 108 -20.05 -9.50 -4.07
C ALA A 108 -20.35 -10.88 -4.69
N ALA A 109 -19.31 -11.59 -5.14
CA ALA A 109 -19.44 -12.94 -5.68
C ALA A 109 -19.51 -14.04 -4.60
N GLY A 110 -19.19 -13.72 -3.33
CA GLY A 110 -19.05 -14.70 -2.25
C GLY A 110 -17.96 -15.76 -2.52
N ARG A 111 -16.95 -15.44 -3.35
CA ARG A 111 -15.93 -16.39 -3.82
C ARG A 111 -14.54 -15.73 -3.87
N THR A 112 -13.52 -16.54 -3.59
CA THR A 112 -12.11 -16.09 -3.60
C THR A 112 -11.31 -16.65 -4.79
N ASP A 113 -11.72 -17.77 -5.38
CA ASP A 113 -10.96 -18.50 -6.42
C ASP A 113 -10.64 -17.64 -7.65
N GLY A 114 -11.60 -16.89 -8.16
CA GLY A 114 -11.47 -16.10 -9.39
C GLY A 114 -10.54 -14.87 -9.25
N VAL A 115 -10.26 -14.42 -8.03
CA VAL A 115 -9.46 -13.21 -7.79
C VAL A 115 -8.07 -13.47 -7.18
N ALA A 116 -7.86 -14.65 -6.60
CA ALA A 116 -6.63 -14.99 -5.90
C ALA A 116 -5.34 -14.85 -6.74
N PRO A 117 -5.25 -15.30 -8.00
CA PRO A 117 -4.05 -15.11 -8.82
C PRO A 117 -3.71 -13.65 -9.05
N GLN A 118 -4.74 -12.83 -9.31
CA GLN A 118 -4.59 -11.39 -9.52
C GLN A 118 -4.15 -10.68 -8.24
N MET A 119 -4.65 -11.11 -7.07
CA MET A 119 -4.26 -10.57 -5.77
C MET A 119 -2.78 -10.83 -5.47
N ARG A 120 -2.26 -12.02 -5.82
CA ARG A 120 -0.82 -12.34 -5.67
C ARG A 120 0.05 -11.45 -6.56
N ALA A 121 -0.34 -11.25 -7.81
CA ALA A 121 0.38 -10.37 -8.73
C ALA A 121 0.39 -8.91 -8.23
N LEU A 122 -0.76 -8.41 -7.77
CA LEU A 122 -0.89 -7.06 -7.19
C LEU A 122 -0.03 -6.91 -5.93
N GLN A 123 -0.03 -7.91 -5.04
CA GLN A 123 0.84 -7.90 -3.86
C GLN A 123 2.31 -7.80 -4.23
N LEU A 124 2.76 -8.62 -5.20
CA LEU A 124 4.15 -8.59 -5.66
C LEU A 124 4.49 -7.20 -6.23
N ALA A 125 3.63 -6.63 -7.06
CA ALA A 125 3.80 -5.29 -7.62
C ALA A 125 3.92 -4.22 -6.52
N VAL A 126 3.08 -4.27 -5.47
CA VAL A 126 3.15 -3.36 -4.32
C VAL A 126 4.48 -3.50 -3.59
N LEU A 127 4.92 -4.73 -3.29
CA LEU A 127 6.18 -4.97 -2.57
C LEU A 127 7.40 -4.52 -3.37
N VAL A 128 7.42 -4.79 -4.67
CA VAL A 128 8.50 -4.33 -5.57
C VAL A 128 8.52 -2.81 -5.63
N ALA A 129 7.38 -2.16 -5.85
CA ALA A 129 7.30 -0.70 -5.89
C ALA A 129 7.72 -0.06 -4.55
N ALA A 130 7.34 -0.65 -3.42
CA ALA A 130 7.74 -0.18 -2.09
C ALA A 130 9.26 -0.34 -1.87
N ALA A 131 9.83 -1.48 -2.24
CA ALA A 131 11.27 -1.72 -2.15
C ALA A 131 12.07 -0.75 -3.03
N LEU A 132 11.61 -0.51 -4.26
CA LEU A 132 12.22 0.49 -5.17
C LEU A 132 12.11 1.91 -4.61
N ALA A 133 10.99 2.28 -3.99
CA ALA A 133 10.82 3.61 -3.39
C ALA A 133 11.81 3.83 -2.23
N VAL A 134 12.03 2.81 -1.39
CA VAL A 134 13.02 2.85 -0.30
C VAL A 134 14.44 2.88 -0.87
N GLY A 135 14.75 2.01 -1.82
CA GLY A 135 16.05 1.94 -2.49
C GLY A 135 16.42 3.26 -3.19
N CYS A 136 15.47 3.90 -3.85
CA CYS A 136 15.65 5.20 -4.49
C CYS A 136 16.09 6.27 -3.48
N VAL A 137 15.51 6.29 -2.29
CA VAL A 137 15.90 7.24 -1.22
C VAL A 137 17.30 6.94 -0.69
N ILE A 138 17.63 5.68 -0.44
CA ILE A 138 18.91 5.28 0.15
C ILE A 138 20.05 5.53 -0.84
N VAL A 139 19.95 4.98 -2.04
CA VAL A 139 21.02 5.02 -3.05
C VAL A 139 21.29 6.46 -3.52
N LEU A 140 20.23 7.19 -3.88
CA LEU A 140 20.40 8.55 -4.41
C LEU A 140 20.77 9.58 -3.34
N LYS A 141 20.46 9.34 -2.07
CA LYS A 141 21.01 10.15 -0.95
C LYS A 141 22.48 9.84 -0.71
N ALA A 142 22.87 8.56 -0.73
CA ALA A 142 24.25 8.14 -0.52
C ALA A 142 25.19 8.69 -1.62
N VAL A 143 24.77 8.64 -2.88
CA VAL A 143 25.55 9.14 -4.02
C VAL A 143 25.70 10.68 -4.02
N ARG A 144 24.79 11.43 -3.38
CA ARG A 144 24.87 12.91 -3.30
C ARG A 144 25.46 13.43 -2.00
N GLY A 145 25.67 12.57 -1.02
CA GLY A 145 26.31 12.91 0.26
C GLY A 145 27.81 12.58 0.29
N ALA A 146 28.32 12.02 -0.79
CA ALA A 146 29.75 11.89 -1.09
C ALA A 146 30.18 12.97 -2.08
#